data_4af353a8cc7aca00654aec58bb0994da
#
_entry.id   4af353a8cc7aca00654aec58bb0994da
#
_cell.length_a   1.000
_cell.length_b   1.000
_cell.length_c   1.000
_cell.angle_alpha   90.00
_cell.angle_beta   90.00
_cell.angle_gamma   90.00
#
_symmetry.space_group_name_H-M   'P 1'
#
loop_
_entity.id
_entity.type
_entity.pdbx_description
1 polymer ?
#
loop_
_entity_poly.entity_id
_entity_poly.type
_entity_poly.pdbx_seq_one_letter_code
_entity_poly.pdbx_strand_id
1 'polypeptide(L)'
;LSEGDLIPIRLANGEENAIRVTHDQAGNMFFVFENCLDKPFSMNRDATNAGGWAKSEMRAYLNGEVAKQLPDDLLESIEPVSIEQEIPDETCVKSHDKLFLLSEEQVSGESGWSKPERGVSQLRFFERPKRRRVKSRDGKPSWWWLRSPHSGSYTGFVRVYSSGAVDWSYAHVSGGVAPGFCLIEPKKT
;
A
#
# COMPACT_ATOMS: atom_id res chain seq x y z
N LEU A 1 -5.57 -3.97 20.16
CA LEU A 1 -4.65 -4.48 19.12
C LEU A 1 -3.26 -3.92 19.38
N SER A 2 -2.25 -4.75 19.23
CA SER A 2 -0.85 -4.40 19.49
C SER A 2 -0.04 -4.40 18.20
N GLU A 3 1.09 -3.68 18.21
CA GLU A 3 2.05 -3.69 17.10
C GLU A 3 2.44 -5.11 16.72
N GLY A 4 2.27 -5.46 15.46
CA GLY A 4 2.61 -6.77 14.91
C GLY A 4 1.54 -7.85 15.03
N ASP A 5 0.39 -7.58 15.63
CA ASP A 5 -0.72 -8.53 15.67
C ASP A 5 -1.12 -8.95 14.25
N LEU A 6 -1.49 -10.23 14.09
CA LEU A 6 -2.03 -10.80 12.85
C LEU A 6 -3.50 -11.17 13.04
N ILE A 7 -4.34 -10.66 12.17
CA ILE A 7 -5.77 -10.91 12.15
C ILE A 7 -6.10 -11.68 10.87
N PRO A 8 -6.61 -12.92 10.94
CA PRO A 8 -7.01 -13.65 9.74
C PRO A 8 -8.19 -12.95 9.06
N ILE A 9 -8.17 -12.95 7.73
CA ILE A 9 -9.26 -12.41 6.91
C ILE A 9 -9.56 -13.39 5.77
N ARG A 10 -10.83 -13.52 5.43
CA ARG A 10 -11.30 -14.23 4.25
C ARG A 10 -12.08 -13.27 3.37
N LEU A 11 -11.68 -13.21 2.11
CA LEU A 11 -12.33 -12.40 1.10
C LEU A 11 -13.56 -13.10 0.52
N ALA A 12 -14.48 -12.35 -0.08
CA ALA A 12 -15.70 -12.90 -0.66
C ALA A 12 -15.44 -13.90 -1.79
N ASN A 13 -14.32 -13.77 -2.51
CA ASN A 13 -13.89 -14.72 -3.54
C ASN A 13 -13.30 -16.03 -2.97
N GLY A 14 -13.23 -16.17 -1.64
CA GLY A 14 -12.68 -17.32 -0.94
C GLY A 14 -11.19 -17.24 -0.62
N GLU A 15 -10.49 -16.22 -1.07
CA GLU A 15 -9.07 -15.99 -0.76
C GLU A 15 -8.89 -15.78 0.75
N GLU A 16 -7.92 -16.48 1.33
CA GLU A 16 -7.53 -16.34 2.74
C GLU A 16 -6.23 -15.56 2.85
N ASN A 17 -6.19 -14.62 3.76
CA ASN A 17 -5.03 -13.78 4.04
C ASN A 17 -5.01 -13.42 5.54
N ALA A 18 -4.09 -12.59 5.93
CA ALA A 18 -4.06 -11.98 7.26
C ALA A 18 -3.77 -10.49 7.15
N ILE A 19 -4.15 -9.77 8.17
CA ILE A 19 -3.91 -8.34 8.28
C ILE A 19 -2.97 -8.09 9.44
N ARG A 20 -1.88 -7.39 9.16
CA ARG A 20 -0.88 -6.97 10.13
C ARG A 20 -1.26 -5.63 10.73
N VAL A 21 -1.29 -5.54 12.05
CA VAL A 21 -1.42 -4.28 12.77
C VAL A 21 -0.05 -3.60 12.89
N THR A 22 0.01 -2.33 12.57
CA THR A 22 1.21 -1.51 12.73
C THR A 22 0.86 -0.06 13.02
N HIS A 23 1.81 0.73 13.51
CA HIS A 23 1.61 2.13 13.84
C HIS A 23 2.66 2.99 13.13
N ASP A 24 2.29 4.22 12.81
CA ASP A 24 3.26 5.24 12.41
C ASP A 24 4.01 5.81 13.62
N GLN A 25 4.93 6.74 13.39
CA GLN A 25 5.72 7.36 14.47
C GLN A 25 4.88 8.27 15.37
N ALA A 26 3.74 8.77 14.89
CA ALA A 26 2.79 9.55 15.68
C ALA A 26 1.83 8.68 16.51
N GLY A 27 1.83 7.35 16.28
CA GLY A 27 0.98 6.39 16.98
C GLY A 27 -0.36 6.11 16.30
N ASN A 28 -0.57 6.59 15.07
CA ASN A 28 -1.75 6.24 14.30
C ASN A 28 -1.68 4.77 13.85
N MET A 29 -2.79 4.05 13.97
CA MET A 29 -2.86 2.62 13.68
C MET A 29 -3.18 2.37 12.21
N PHE A 30 -2.41 1.49 11.60
CA PHE A 30 -2.57 1.01 10.24
C PHE A 30 -2.77 -0.50 10.21
N PHE A 31 -3.51 -0.95 9.23
CA PHE A 31 -3.77 -2.36 8.94
C PHE A 31 -3.26 -2.65 7.54
N VAL A 32 -2.38 -3.63 7.41
CA VAL A 32 -1.71 -3.95 6.15
C VAL A 32 -1.86 -5.43 5.84
N PHE A 33 -2.26 -5.78 4.62
CA PHE A 33 -2.30 -7.17 4.19
C PHE A 33 -0.93 -7.82 4.37
N GLU A 34 -0.88 -8.95 5.04
CA GLU A 34 0.37 -9.68 5.33
C GLU A 34 0.99 -10.20 4.05
N ASN A 35 0.18 -10.79 3.18
CA ASN A 35 0.59 -11.30 1.88
C ASN A 35 -0.06 -10.52 0.75
N CYS A 36 0.52 -10.64 -0.44
CA CYS A 36 -0.11 -10.12 -1.65
C CYS A 36 -1.44 -10.84 -1.91
N LEU A 37 -2.37 -10.14 -2.54
CA LEU A 37 -3.58 -10.75 -3.09
C LEU A 37 -3.20 -11.79 -4.16
N ASP A 38 -4.05 -12.79 -4.36
CA ASP A 38 -3.82 -13.86 -5.34
C ASP A 38 -3.67 -13.31 -6.76
N LYS A 39 -4.46 -12.29 -7.09
CA LYS A 39 -4.42 -11.63 -8.40
C LYS A 39 -3.36 -10.52 -8.43
N PRO A 40 -2.30 -10.63 -9.25
CA PRO A 40 -1.40 -9.53 -9.52
C PRO A 40 -2.10 -8.45 -10.35
N PHE A 41 -1.62 -7.21 -10.24
CA PHE A 41 -2.18 -6.09 -10.98
C PHE A 41 -1.08 -5.07 -11.33
N SER A 42 -1.26 -4.30 -12.39
CA SER A 42 -0.36 -3.20 -12.75
C SER A 42 -0.82 -1.88 -12.15
N MET A 43 0.11 -0.95 -11.94
CA MET A 43 -0.25 0.40 -11.47
C MET A 43 -1.09 1.13 -12.50
N ASN A 44 -0.71 1.02 -13.78
CA ASN A 44 -1.44 1.56 -14.92
C ASN A 44 -1.32 0.59 -16.12
N ARG A 45 -2.22 0.73 -17.08
CA ARG A 45 -2.16 -0.01 -18.35
C ARG A 45 -0.90 0.34 -19.14
N ASP A 46 -0.54 1.63 -19.13
CA ASP A 46 0.61 2.16 -19.84
C ASP A 46 1.79 2.40 -18.89
N ALA A 47 3.00 2.47 -19.43
CA ALA A 47 4.22 2.77 -18.70
C ALA A 47 4.28 4.26 -18.33
N THR A 48 3.41 4.70 -17.43
CA THR A 48 3.32 6.09 -16.98
C THR A 48 2.96 6.18 -15.50
N ASN A 49 3.53 7.17 -14.81
CA ASN A 49 3.13 7.55 -13.46
C ASN A 49 2.43 8.92 -13.42
N ALA A 50 1.98 9.41 -14.58
CA ALA A 50 1.26 10.67 -14.67
C ALA A 50 0.03 10.69 -13.76
N GLY A 51 -0.12 11.74 -12.97
CA GLY A 51 -1.18 11.87 -11.97
C GLY A 51 -0.96 11.05 -10.69
N GLY A 52 0.17 10.35 -10.57
CA GLY A 52 0.57 9.62 -9.37
C GLY A 52 -0.43 8.56 -8.92
N TRP A 53 -0.45 8.31 -7.63
CA TRP A 53 -1.43 7.41 -7.02
C TRP A 53 -2.88 7.85 -7.29
N ALA A 54 -3.15 9.14 -7.17
CA ALA A 54 -4.51 9.69 -7.29
C ALA A 54 -5.22 9.31 -8.60
N LYS A 55 -4.48 9.21 -9.70
CA LYS A 55 -5.01 8.86 -11.03
C LYS A 55 -4.66 7.44 -11.48
N SER A 56 -4.02 6.63 -10.62
CA SER A 56 -3.64 5.27 -10.99
C SER A 56 -4.84 4.34 -11.16
N GLU A 57 -4.75 3.42 -12.10
CA GLU A 57 -5.74 2.34 -12.28
C GLU A 57 -5.72 1.39 -11.07
N MET A 58 -4.58 1.22 -10.40
CA MET A 58 -4.45 0.48 -9.16
C MET A 58 -5.33 1.05 -8.05
N ARG A 59 -5.34 2.37 -7.87
CA ARG A 59 -6.21 3.03 -6.90
C ARG A 59 -7.69 2.71 -7.16
N ALA A 60 -8.12 2.82 -8.41
CA ALA A 60 -9.49 2.50 -8.82
C ALA A 60 -9.82 1.01 -8.58
N TYR A 61 -8.88 0.12 -8.88
CA TYR A 61 -9.00 -1.32 -8.63
C TYR A 61 -9.17 -1.64 -7.13
N LEU A 62 -8.34 -1.06 -6.27
CA LEU A 62 -8.42 -1.28 -4.83
C LEU A 62 -9.75 -0.78 -4.25
N ASN A 63 -10.17 0.43 -4.60
CA ASN A 63 -11.37 1.04 -4.04
C ASN A 63 -12.67 0.62 -4.77
N GLY A 64 -12.56 -0.18 -5.81
CA GLY A 64 -13.67 -0.80 -6.54
C GLY A 64 -13.73 -2.31 -6.30
N GLU A 65 -13.01 -3.08 -7.11
CA GLU A 65 -13.09 -4.56 -7.10
C GLU A 65 -12.60 -5.17 -5.79
N VAL A 66 -11.46 -4.71 -5.25
CA VAL A 66 -10.89 -5.28 -4.02
C VAL A 66 -11.76 -4.92 -2.80
N ALA A 67 -12.20 -3.67 -2.71
CA ALA A 67 -13.05 -3.23 -1.61
C ALA A 67 -14.33 -4.07 -1.48
N LYS A 68 -14.93 -4.49 -2.60
CA LYS A 68 -16.11 -5.36 -2.62
C LYS A 68 -15.83 -6.79 -2.15
N GLN A 69 -14.57 -7.20 -2.06
CA GLN A 69 -14.18 -8.52 -1.54
C GLN A 69 -14.00 -8.53 -0.02
N LEU A 70 -13.91 -7.37 0.61
CA LEU A 70 -13.82 -7.28 2.07
C LEU A 70 -15.15 -7.65 2.72
N PRO A 71 -15.14 -8.22 3.94
CA PRO A 71 -16.36 -8.34 4.75
C PRO A 71 -17.04 -6.98 4.92
N ASP A 72 -18.37 -6.94 4.83
CA ASP A 72 -19.15 -5.71 4.83
C ASP A 72 -18.91 -4.88 6.11
N ASP A 73 -18.90 -5.53 7.27
CA ASP A 73 -18.67 -4.91 8.57
C ASP A 73 -17.28 -4.27 8.66
N LEU A 74 -16.25 -4.92 8.08
CA LEU A 74 -14.92 -4.36 7.98
C LEU A 74 -14.91 -3.15 7.05
N LEU A 75 -15.48 -3.26 5.85
CA LEU A 75 -15.50 -2.18 4.86
C LEU A 75 -16.22 -0.92 5.39
N GLU A 76 -17.29 -1.10 6.17
CA GLU A 76 -18.00 0.00 6.84
C GLU A 76 -17.18 0.66 7.93
N SER A 77 -16.30 -0.10 8.60
CA SER A 77 -15.43 0.39 9.68
C SER A 77 -14.15 1.08 9.18
N ILE A 78 -13.85 1.01 7.88
CA ILE A 78 -12.64 1.64 7.31
C ILE A 78 -12.83 3.15 7.19
N GLU A 79 -11.89 3.88 7.80
CA GLU A 79 -11.79 5.33 7.67
C GLU A 79 -11.02 5.71 6.40
N PRO A 80 -11.62 6.51 5.49
CA PRO A 80 -10.87 7.03 4.35
C PRO A 80 -9.73 7.95 4.79
N VAL A 81 -8.58 7.80 4.17
CA VAL A 81 -7.40 8.64 4.41
C VAL A 81 -7.12 9.56 3.25
N SER A 82 -6.65 10.75 3.53
CA SER A 82 -6.17 11.69 2.52
C SER A 82 -4.71 11.42 2.21
N ILE A 83 -4.39 11.28 0.92
CA ILE A 83 -3.05 11.09 0.41
C ILE A 83 -2.72 12.27 -0.50
N GLU A 84 -1.60 12.93 -0.21
CA GLU A 84 -1.09 14.04 -1.00
C GLU A 84 0.32 13.72 -1.48
N GLN A 85 0.51 13.78 -2.81
CA GLN A 85 1.79 13.45 -3.45
C GLN A 85 2.25 14.59 -4.34
N GLU A 86 3.54 14.86 -4.30
CA GLU A 86 4.23 15.59 -5.36
C GLU A 86 4.73 14.57 -6.40
N ILE A 87 4.31 14.72 -7.64
CA ILE A 87 4.67 13.83 -8.74
C ILE A 87 5.81 14.43 -9.60
N PRO A 88 6.45 13.66 -10.50
CA PRO A 88 7.64 14.10 -11.22
C PRO A 88 7.51 15.41 -12.03
N ASP A 89 6.30 15.78 -12.44
CA ASP A 89 6.04 17.07 -13.11
C ASP A 89 5.88 18.26 -12.13
N GLU A 90 6.22 18.03 -10.84
CA GLU A 90 6.10 19.02 -9.74
C GLU A 90 4.65 19.41 -9.39
N THR A 91 3.66 18.71 -9.93
CA THR A 91 2.26 18.90 -9.56
C THR A 91 1.97 18.19 -8.24
N CYS A 92 1.20 18.82 -7.35
CA CYS A 92 0.66 18.20 -6.16
C CYS A 92 -0.69 17.58 -6.48
N VAL A 93 -0.83 16.26 -6.25
CA VAL A 93 -2.06 15.50 -6.47
C VAL A 93 -2.59 14.95 -5.15
N LYS A 94 -3.92 14.90 -5.02
CA LYS A 94 -4.61 14.46 -3.81
C LYS A 94 -5.62 13.39 -4.11
N SER A 95 -5.78 12.47 -3.17
CA SER A 95 -6.85 11.47 -3.16
C SER A 95 -7.39 11.25 -1.76
N HIS A 96 -8.54 10.59 -1.68
CA HIS A 96 -9.19 10.24 -0.43
C HIS A 96 -9.71 8.81 -0.56
N ASP A 97 -9.08 7.87 0.14
CA ASP A 97 -9.21 6.45 -0.14
C ASP A 97 -9.43 5.61 1.11
N LYS A 98 -10.31 4.61 1.01
CA LYS A 98 -10.45 3.56 2.01
C LYS A 98 -9.28 2.57 1.95
N LEU A 99 -8.97 2.08 0.75
CA LEU A 99 -7.84 1.19 0.52
C LEU A 99 -6.74 1.90 -0.25
N PHE A 100 -5.51 1.69 0.16
CA PHE A 100 -4.34 2.29 -0.46
C PHE A 100 -3.15 1.34 -0.46
N LEU A 101 -2.17 1.57 -1.32
CA LEU A 101 -0.85 0.97 -1.19
C LEU A 101 -0.01 1.83 -0.22
N LEU A 102 0.93 1.20 0.44
CA LEU A 102 1.90 1.93 1.27
C LEU A 102 2.83 2.78 0.39
N SER A 103 3.37 3.86 0.96
CA SER A 103 4.43 4.64 0.32
C SER A 103 5.81 4.04 0.56
N GLU A 104 6.80 4.49 -0.22
CA GLU A 104 8.20 4.13 0.00
C GLU A 104 8.64 4.47 1.43
N GLU A 105 8.32 5.67 1.90
CA GLU A 105 8.70 6.13 3.23
C GLU A 105 8.05 5.31 4.35
N GLN A 106 6.78 4.91 4.19
CA GLN A 106 6.11 4.04 5.16
C GLN A 106 6.79 2.68 5.32
N VAL A 107 7.41 2.17 4.27
CA VAL A 107 8.08 0.86 4.29
C VAL A 107 9.57 0.98 4.60
N SER A 108 10.29 1.87 3.94
CA SER A 108 11.76 1.97 4.07
C SER A 108 12.24 3.00 5.09
N GLY A 109 11.41 3.97 5.45
CA GLY A 109 11.80 5.12 6.25
C GLY A 109 12.53 6.21 5.45
N GLU A 110 12.67 6.02 4.15
CA GLU A 110 13.41 6.90 3.24
C GLU A 110 12.61 7.11 1.95
N SER A 111 12.94 8.16 1.22
CA SER A 111 12.41 8.47 -0.11
C SER A 111 13.54 8.49 -1.13
N GLY A 112 14.22 7.35 -1.30
CA GLY A 112 15.37 7.22 -2.20
C GLY A 112 15.00 7.22 -3.67
N TRP A 113 13.81 6.70 -4.01
CA TRP A 113 13.30 6.57 -5.38
C TRP A 113 12.15 7.51 -5.69
N SER A 114 11.47 8.02 -4.67
CA SER A 114 10.31 8.90 -4.80
C SER A 114 10.51 10.22 -4.05
N LYS A 115 9.60 11.16 -4.21
CA LYS A 115 9.53 12.34 -3.35
C LYS A 115 8.84 11.99 -2.04
N PRO A 116 9.26 12.59 -0.90
CA PRO A 116 8.62 12.36 0.38
C PRO A 116 7.16 12.86 0.37
N GLU A 117 6.29 12.13 1.04
CA GLU A 117 4.90 12.53 1.25
C GLU A 117 4.77 13.27 2.58
N ARG A 118 4.06 14.40 2.55
CA ARG A 118 3.89 15.23 3.75
C ARG A 118 3.11 14.49 4.84
N GLY A 119 3.64 14.51 6.07
CA GLY A 119 2.99 13.91 7.24
C GLY A 119 3.06 12.39 7.28
N VAL A 120 3.87 11.78 6.43
CA VAL A 120 4.10 10.33 6.38
C VAL A 120 5.39 9.98 7.09
N SER A 121 5.40 8.87 7.81
CA SER A 121 6.58 8.32 8.48
C SER A 121 6.62 6.80 8.34
N GLN A 122 7.78 6.20 8.62
CA GLN A 122 7.92 4.76 8.58
C GLN A 122 6.97 4.08 9.57
N LEU A 123 6.31 3.02 9.11
CA LEU A 123 5.50 2.16 9.97
C LEU A 123 6.42 1.27 10.82
N ARG A 124 6.15 1.19 12.12
CA ARG A 124 7.01 0.52 13.11
C ARG A 124 7.30 -0.93 12.77
N PHE A 125 6.34 -1.64 12.20
CA PHE A 125 6.55 -3.03 11.79
C PHE A 125 7.69 -3.17 10.77
N PHE A 126 7.92 -2.20 9.91
CA PHE A 126 8.94 -2.25 8.86
C PHE A 126 10.32 -1.66 9.25
N GLU A 127 10.46 -1.12 10.46
CA GLU A 127 11.71 -0.51 10.89
C GLU A 127 12.88 -1.50 10.86
N ARG A 128 12.70 -2.70 11.36
CA ARG A 128 13.72 -3.78 11.35
C ARG A 128 13.08 -5.14 11.63
N PRO A 129 13.66 -6.22 11.10
CA PRO A 129 14.65 -6.35 10.03
C PRO A 129 14.01 -6.28 8.62
N LYS A 130 14.83 -6.08 7.57
CA LYS A 130 14.35 -6.02 6.16
C LYS A 130 13.44 -7.19 5.75
N ARG A 131 13.63 -8.38 6.31
CA ARG A 131 12.77 -9.54 6.04
C ARG A 131 11.28 -9.29 6.34
N ARG A 132 10.94 -8.31 7.21
CA ARG A 132 9.55 -7.93 7.47
C ARG A 132 8.86 -7.28 6.27
N ARG A 133 9.64 -6.82 5.29
CA ARG A 133 9.15 -6.25 4.04
C ARG A 133 8.84 -7.31 2.98
N VAL A 134 9.27 -8.56 3.20
CA VAL A 134 9.00 -9.68 2.29
C VAL A 134 7.55 -10.10 2.43
N LYS A 135 6.84 -10.12 1.31
CA LYS A 135 5.48 -10.64 1.21
C LYS A 135 5.44 -11.83 0.27
N SER A 136 4.47 -12.69 0.46
CA SER A 136 4.29 -13.89 -0.37
C SER A 136 3.04 -13.80 -1.23
N ARG A 137 3.07 -14.52 -2.35
CA ARG A 137 1.92 -14.84 -3.18
C ARG A 137 2.04 -16.33 -3.54
N ASP A 138 0.96 -17.09 -3.36
CA ASP A 138 0.97 -18.55 -3.55
C ASP A 138 2.08 -19.26 -2.74
N GLY A 139 2.34 -18.79 -1.52
CA GLY A 139 3.34 -19.34 -0.62
C GLY A 139 4.80 -19.06 -1.00
N LYS A 140 5.06 -18.23 -2.02
CA LYS A 140 6.41 -17.87 -2.48
C LYS A 140 6.65 -16.38 -2.31
N PRO A 141 7.88 -15.95 -1.94
CA PRO A 141 8.23 -14.53 -1.92
C PRO A 141 7.93 -13.87 -3.27
N SER A 142 7.22 -12.75 -3.21
CA SER A 142 6.81 -11.97 -4.38
C SER A 142 7.18 -10.51 -4.17
N TRP A 143 7.55 -9.82 -5.25
CA TRP A 143 7.65 -8.38 -5.20
C TRP A 143 6.24 -7.76 -5.18
N TRP A 144 6.11 -6.54 -4.63
CA TRP A 144 4.83 -5.88 -4.49
C TRP A 144 4.95 -4.36 -4.65
N TRP A 145 3.89 -3.78 -5.17
CA TRP A 145 3.81 -2.36 -5.47
C TRP A 145 3.69 -1.48 -4.23
N LEU A 146 4.33 -0.30 -4.30
CA LEU A 146 4.08 0.85 -3.45
C LEU A 146 3.40 1.95 -4.27
N ARG A 147 2.70 2.88 -3.60
CA ARG A 147 1.98 3.96 -4.28
C ARG A 147 2.89 5.08 -4.79
N SER A 148 4.14 5.10 -4.41
CA SER A 148 5.07 6.22 -4.66
C SER A 148 5.52 6.23 -6.12
N PRO A 149 5.27 7.33 -6.88
CA PRO A 149 5.81 7.49 -8.23
C PRO A 149 7.32 7.63 -8.18
N HIS A 150 8.02 6.99 -9.11
CA HIS A 150 9.47 7.16 -9.26
C HIS A 150 9.78 8.60 -9.64
N SER A 151 10.63 9.28 -8.84
CA SER A 151 10.93 10.71 -9.04
C SER A 151 11.86 11.00 -10.21
N GLY A 152 12.68 10.03 -10.60
CA GLY A 152 13.63 10.13 -11.70
C GLY A 152 13.09 9.70 -13.06
N SER A 153 11.82 9.30 -13.16
CA SER A 153 11.21 8.81 -14.39
C SER A 153 9.70 9.06 -14.41
N TYR A 154 9.16 9.25 -15.60
CA TYR A 154 7.71 9.39 -15.82
C TYR A 154 7.00 8.05 -16.05
N THR A 155 7.71 6.91 -15.94
CA THR A 155 7.23 5.60 -16.42
C THR A 155 6.92 4.59 -15.33
N GLY A 156 7.31 4.83 -14.07
CA GLY A 156 7.25 3.80 -13.06
C GLY A 156 6.88 4.25 -11.66
N PHE A 157 6.64 3.24 -10.84
CA PHE A 157 6.37 3.38 -9.41
C PHE A 157 7.38 2.56 -8.60
N VAL A 158 7.53 2.91 -7.34
CA VAL A 158 8.38 2.19 -6.39
C VAL A 158 7.73 0.85 -6.05
N ARG A 159 8.55 -0.15 -5.79
CA ARG A 159 8.14 -1.48 -5.33
C ARG A 159 9.06 -2.01 -4.25
N VAL A 160 8.62 -3.03 -3.55
CA VAL A 160 9.48 -3.86 -2.70
C VAL A 160 9.77 -5.15 -3.45
N TYR A 161 11.03 -5.47 -3.64
CA TYR A 161 11.46 -6.71 -4.29
C TYR A 161 11.28 -7.92 -3.37
N SER A 162 11.33 -9.12 -3.91
CA SER A 162 11.13 -10.38 -3.15
C SER A 162 12.14 -10.60 -2.01
N SER A 163 13.26 -9.91 -2.05
CA SER A 163 14.28 -9.90 -0.97
C SER A 163 14.01 -8.89 0.15
N GLY A 164 12.99 -8.03 0.01
CA GLY A 164 12.72 -6.89 0.90
C GLY A 164 13.48 -5.61 0.54
N ALA A 165 14.28 -5.62 -0.53
CA ALA A 165 14.91 -4.41 -1.06
C ALA A 165 13.88 -3.53 -1.77
N VAL A 166 14.05 -2.22 -1.70
CA VAL A 166 13.20 -1.24 -2.38
C VAL A 166 13.86 -0.80 -3.67
N ASP A 167 13.13 -0.87 -4.76
CA ASP A 167 13.50 -0.37 -6.08
C ASP A 167 12.26 0.12 -6.83
N TRP A 168 12.25 0.14 -8.15
CA TRP A 168 11.11 0.58 -8.95
C TRP A 168 10.89 -0.33 -10.16
N SER A 169 9.71 -0.23 -10.75
CA SER A 169 9.38 -0.92 -12.00
C SER A 169 8.45 -0.07 -12.86
N TYR A 170 8.34 -0.43 -14.14
CA TYR A 170 7.42 0.22 -15.07
C TYR A 170 5.97 -0.02 -14.65
N ALA A 171 5.15 1.04 -14.72
CA ALA A 171 3.78 1.04 -14.22
C ALA A 171 2.87 -0.03 -14.87
N HIS A 172 3.15 -0.44 -16.10
CA HIS A 172 2.35 -1.43 -16.85
C HIS A 172 2.65 -2.89 -16.50
N VAL A 173 3.67 -3.14 -15.68
CA VAL A 173 4.02 -4.50 -15.26
C VAL A 173 3.07 -4.97 -14.16
N SER A 174 2.52 -6.18 -14.31
CA SER A 174 1.72 -6.81 -13.26
C SER A 174 2.59 -7.23 -12.09
N GLY A 175 2.25 -6.81 -10.89
CA GLY A 175 2.98 -7.10 -9.66
C GLY A 175 2.09 -7.39 -8.48
N GLY A 176 2.69 -7.75 -7.36
CA GLY A 176 1.99 -8.05 -6.13
C GLY A 176 1.23 -6.84 -5.59
N VAL A 177 0.07 -7.10 -5.01
CA VAL A 177 -0.83 -6.09 -4.44
C VAL A 177 -1.08 -6.41 -2.97
N ALA A 178 -0.62 -5.55 -2.08
CA ALA A 178 -0.82 -5.68 -0.63
C ALA A 178 -1.43 -4.38 -0.08
N PRO A 179 -2.76 -4.28 -0.01
CA PRO A 179 -3.44 -3.09 0.44
C PRO A 179 -3.20 -2.78 1.92
N GLY A 180 -3.31 -1.50 2.26
CA GLY A 180 -3.44 -1.01 3.62
C GLY A 180 -4.74 -0.22 3.81
N PHE A 181 -5.14 -0.04 5.07
CA PHE A 181 -6.29 0.77 5.47
C PHE A 181 -6.16 1.22 6.93
N CYS A 182 -7.00 2.17 7.33
CA CYS A 182 -7.17 2.58 8.71
C CYS A 182 -8.62 2.30 9.16
N LEU A 183 -8.83 2.07 10.45
CA LEU A 183 -10.18 1.91 11.02
C LEU A 183 -10.62 3.19 11.73
N ILE A 184 -11.91 3.45 11.70
CA ILE A 184 -12.53 4.51 12.49
C ILE A 184 -12.25 4.22 13.98
N GLU A 185 -11.59 5.14 14.66
CA GLU A 185 -11.41 5.00 16.10
C GLU A 185 -12.77 5.03 16.81
N PRO A 186 -13.04 4.08 17.71
CA PRO A 186 -14.24 4.16 18.54
C PRO A 186 -14.18 5.46 19.35
N LYS A 187 -15.20 6.31 19.24
CA LYS A 187 -15.30 7.52 20.07
C LYS A 187 -15.15 7.11 21.53
N LYS A 188 -14.11 7.61 22.18
CA LYS A 188 -13.99 7.48 23.65
C LYS A 188 -15.21 8.18 24.26
N THR A 189 -16.14 7.40 24.80
CA THR A 189 -17.26 7.88 25.61
C THR A 189 -16.78 8.32 26.97
#